data_5b278e4ce0b708685f1112c283172b78
#
_entry.id   5b278e4ce0b708685f1112c283172b78
#
_cell.length_a   1.000
_cell.length_b   1.000
_cell.length_c   1.000
_cell.angle_alpha   90.00
_cell.angle_beta   90.00
_cell.angle_gamma   90.00
#
_symmetry.space_group_name_H-M   'P 1'
#
loop_
_entity.id
_entity.type
_entity.pdbx_description
1 polymer ?
#
loop_
_entity_poly.entity_id
_entity_poly.type
_entity_poly.pdbx_seq_one_letter_code
_entity_poly.pdbx_strand_id
1 'polypeptide(L)'
;SVKLRTRIKYPMIILLMLYLFFMSFSCHSPEKFESETSSAKIVENEMWQPLIILTRKDKKMIKAKSKKLYQQKNESALLVGNVEIDFYNDQGEHISILYADSARINERTNDLNANGNVYVVSDSGYTLTTNKIVWDNSYKMIVAEDSVMFTTSEGDTLYGIGFESDSDLEEWRIFKPFGITRVGI
;
A
#
# COMPACT_ATOMS: atom_id res chain seq x y z
N SER A 1 12.48 -13.13 95.02
CA SER A 1 12.06 -13.83 93.80
C SER A 1 11.14 -12.96 92.99
N VAL A 2 11.68 -12.35 91.88
CA VAL A 2 10.93 -11.54 90.97
C VAL A 2 10.74 -12.36 89.68
N LYS A 3 9.52 -12.78 89.38
CA LYS A 3 9.16 -13.40 88.13
C LYS A 3 8.88 -12.27 87.12
N LEU A 4 9.79 -12.01 86.21
CA LEU A 4 9.57 -11.18 85.07
C LEU A 4 8.76 -12.00 84.06
N ARG A 5 7.49 -11.63 83.80
CA ARG A 5 6.62 -12.19 82.79
C ARG A 5 6.95 -11.55 81.46
N THR A 6 7.70 -12.19 80.60
CA THR A 6 7.83 -11.89 79.19
C THR A 6 6.56 -12.30 78.41
N ARG A 7 5.55 -11.46 78.43
CA ARG A 7 4.41 -11.57 77.54
C ARG A 7 4.40 -10.30 76.70
N ILE A 8 4.77 -10.35 75.47
CA ILE A 8 4.41 -9.44 74.41
C ILE A 8 5.47 -9.56 73.30
N LYS A 9 5.53 -10.66 72.62
CA LYS A 9 6.26 -10.72 71.34
C LYS A 9 5.52 -11.53 70.25
N TYR A 10 4.59 -12.40 70.64
CA TYR A 10 3.89 -13.26 69.67
C TYR A 10 2.80 -12.54 68.81
N PRO A 11 1.99 -11.60 69.35
CA PRO A 11 0.97 -10.97 68.52
C PRO A 11 1.55 -10.09 67.43
N MET A 12 2.73 -9.44 67.68
CA MET A 12 3.37 -8.60 66.66
C MET A 12 4.00 -9.43 65.56
N ILE A 13 4.53 -10.61 65.88
CA ILE A 13 5.09 -11.56 64.91
C ILE A 13 3.96 -12.17 64.06
N ILE A 14 2.82 -12.50 64.66
CA ILE A 14 1.64 -13.03 63.96
C ILE A 14 1.07 -11.96 63.01
N LEU A 15 1.03 -10.70 63.43
CA LEU A 15 0.55 -9.60 62.61
C LEU A 15 1.49 -9.33 61.44
N LEU A 16 2.81 -9.44 61.62
CA LEU A 16 3.81 -9.33 60.56
C LEU A 16 3.73 -10.48 59.56
N MET A 17 3.52 -11.71 60.04
CA MET A 17 3.33 -12.89 59.18
C MET A 17 2.02 -12.79 58.38
N LEU A 18 0.96 -12.28 59.00
CA LEU A 18 -0.33 -12.05 58.30
C LEU A 18 -0.19 -10.98 57.20
N TYR A 19 0.58 -9.93 57.47
CA TYR A 19 0.87 -8.88 56.46
C TYR A 19 1.69 -9.40 55.29
N LEU A 20 2.72 -10.23 55.55
CA LEU A 20 3.52 -10.89 54.51
C LEU A 20 2.70 -11.89 53.70
N PHE A 21 1.74 -12.57 54.31
CA PHE A 21 0.84 -13.52 53.62
C PHE A 21 -0.14 -12.79 52.70
N PHE A 22 -0.61 -11.59 53.08
CA PHE A 22 -1.47 -10.75 52.22
C PHE A 22 -0.75 -10.14 51.03
N MET A 23 0.57 -9.88 51.14
CA MET A 23 1.37 -9.33 50.04
C MET A 23 1.68 -10.37 48.94
N SER A 24 1.55 -11.69 49.26
CA SER A 24 1.82 -12.76 48.29
C SER A 24 0.65 -13.08 47.36
N PHE A 25 -0.55 -12.50 47.56
CA PHE A 25 -1.73 -12.72 46.69
C PHE A 25 -1.95 -11.65 45.60
N SER A 26 -1.03 -10.69 45.46
CA SER A 26 -1.14 -9.66 44.42
C SER A 26 -0.35 -10.02 43.14
N CYS A 27 -0.39 -11.29 42.72
CA CYS A 27 0.05 -11.64 41.38
C CYS A 27 -1.19 -11.90 40.53
N HIS A 28 -1.82 -10.81 40.08
CA HIS A 28 -2.81 -10.85 39.05
C HIS A 28 -2.06 -10.96 37.71
N SER A 29 -1.95 -12.16 37.18
CA SER A 29 -1.48 -12.39 35.83
C SER A 29 -2.50 -11.73 34.88
N PRO A 30 -2.06 -10.84 33.98
CA PRO A 30 -2.98 -10.40 32.93
C PRO A 30 -3.31 -11.61 32.08
N GLU A 31 -4.61 -11.91 31.94
CA GLU A 31 -5.12 -12.83 30.96
C GLU A 31 -4.43 -12.54 29.61
N LYS A 32 -3.70 -13.54 29.11
CA LYS A 32 -3.32 -13.54 27.72
C LYS A 32 -4.63 -13.55 26.91
N PHE A 33 -4.99 -12.41 26.40
CA PHE A 33 -5.89 -12.32 25.28
C PHE A 33 -5.20 -13.10 24.16
N GLU A 34 -5.57 -14.34 23.95
CA GLU A 34 -5.30 -15.04 22.70
C GLU A 34 -6.05 -14.28 21.62
N SER A 35 -5.38 -13.30 21.03
CA SER A 35 -5.83 -12.72 19.79
C SER A 35 -5.74 -13.82 18.76
N GLU A 36 -6.91 -14.29 18.33
CA GLU A 36 -7.06 -15.06 17.10
C GLU A 36 -6.20 -14.41 16.03
N THR A 37 -5.27 -15.19 15.50
CA THR A 37 -4.36 -14.80 14.42
C THR A 37 -5.17 -14.69 13.14
N SER A 38 -6.03 -13.68 13.04
CA SER A 38 -6.27 -13.08 11.74
C SER A 38 -4.97 -12.39 11.38
N SER A 39 -4.42 -12.67 10.22
CA SER A 39 -3.27 -11.97 9.65
C SER A 39 -3.67 -10.51 9.41
N ALA A 40 -3.88 -9.76 10.48
CA ALA A 40 -4.05 -8.33 10.43
C ALA A 40 -2.74 -7.78 9.88
N LYS A 41 -2.77 -7.43 8.61
CA LYS A 41 -1.70 -6.72 7.92
C LYS A 41 -1.36 -5.51 8.77
N ILE A 42 -0.22 -5.56 9.46
CA ILE A 42 0.16 -4.51 10.41
C ILE A 42 0.39 -3.25 9.61
N VAL A 43 -0.60 -2.35 9.66
CA VAL A 43 -0.52 -0.99 9.12
C VAL A 43 0.20 -0.16 10.17
N GLU A 44 1.38 0.36 9.83
CA GLU A 44 2.15 1.18 10.77
C GLU A 44 1.57 2.60 10.87
N ASN A 45 1.15 3.17 9.73
CA ASN A 45 0.57 4.51 9.68
C ASN A 45 -0.54 4.56 8.63
N GLU A 46 -1.58 5.33 8.92
CA GLU A 46 -2.65 5.70 7.98
C GLU A 46 -2.59 7.21 7.72
N MET A 47 -2.68 7.60 6.45
CA MET A 47 -2.69 9.00 6.04
C MET A 47 -3.92 9.26 5.17
N TRP A 48 -4.60 10.35 5.41
CA TRP A 48 -5.75 10.81 4.63
C TRP A 48 -5.33 11.82 3.57
N GLN A 49 -5.89 11.69 2.36
CA GLN A 49 -5.61 12.57 1.20
C GLN A 49 -4.10 12.78 0.97
N PRO A 50 -3.33 11.69 0.86
CA PRO A 50 -1.89 11.79 0.66
C PRO A 50 -1.57 12.41 -0.70
N LEU A 51 -0.45 13.11 -0.76
CA LEU A 51 0.22 13.51 -1.98
C LEU A 51 1.64 12.96 -1.96
N ILE A 52 1.93 12.01 -2.83
CA ILE A 52 3.27 11.43 -3.00
C ILE A 52 3.89 12.00 -4.26
N ILE A 53 5.13 12.44 -4.18
CA ILE A 53 5.91 12.91 -5.32
C ILE A 53 7.22 12.12 -5.32
N LEU A 54 7.42 11.32 -6.37
CA LEU A 54 8.70 10.66 -6.62
C LEU A 54 9.52 11.51 -7.60
N THR A 55 10.79 11.73 -7.24
CA THR A 55 11.71 12.54 -8.03
C THR A 55 12.96 11.76 -8.37
N ARG A 56 13.57 12.07 -9.52
CA ARG A 56 14.89 11.59 -9.91
C ARG A 56 15.71 12.77 -10.45
N LYS A 57 16.90 13.01 -9.89
CA LYS A 57 17.75 14.15 -10.28
C LYS A 57 16.96 15.48 -10.26
N ASP A 58 16.22 15.73 -9.18
CA ASP A 58 15.39 16.93 -8.95
C ASP A 58 14.23 17.14 -9.93
N LYS A 59 13.98 16.17 -10.82
CA LYS A 59 12.82 16.17 -11.70
C LYS A 59 11.73 15.24 -11.19
N LYS A 60 10.49 15.68 -11.34
CA LYS A 60 9.30 14.90 -10.99
C LYS A 60 9.16 13.75 -11.97
N MET A 61 8.93 12.56 -11.45
CA MET A 61 8.67 11.35 -12.25
C MET A 61 7.24 10.86 -12.09
N ILE A 62 6.75 10.88 -10.84
CA ILE A 62 5.40 10.46 -10.49
C ILE A 62 4.85 11.44 -9.47
N LYS A 63 3.55 11.71 -9.58
CA LYS A 63 2.76 12.37 -8.55
C LYS A 63 1.50 11.56 -8.33
N ALA A 64 1.33 11.00 -7.12
CA ALA A 64 0.22 10.13 -6.78
C ALA A 64 -0.64 10.74 -5.68
N LYS A 65 -1.98 10.57 -5.84
CA LYS A 65 -3.00 10.96 -4.88
C LYS A 65 -3.98 9.81 -4.65
N SER A 66 -4.62 9.78 -3.47
CA SER A 66 -5.72 8.86 -3.16
C SER A 66 -6.55 9.38 -1.99
N LYS A 67 -7.61 8.65 -1.62
CA LYS A 67 -8.36 8.95 -0.38
C LYS A 67 -7.55 8.61 0.86
N LYS A 68 -6.84 7.48 0.84
CA LYS A 68 -6.06 6.96 1.97
C LYS A 68 -4.75 6.33 1.50
N LEU A 69 -3.76 6.40 2.37
CA LEU A 69 -2.51 5.66 2.26
C LEU A 69 -2.29 4.86 3.54
N TYR A 70 -1.86 3.63 3.37
CA TYR A 70 -1.42 2.74 4.43
C TYR A 70 0.06 2.42 4.26
N GLN A 71 0.89 2.89 5.20
CA GLN A 71 2.29 2.53 5.26
C GLN A 71 2.43 1.10 5.79
N GLN A 72 3.24 0.29 5.15
CA GLN A 72 3.49 -1.10 5.53
C GLN A 72 4.95 -1.31 5.94
N LYS A 73 5.21 -2.28 6.86
CA LYS A 73 6.55 -2.59 7.35
C LYS A 73 7.58 -3.00 6.29
N ASN A 74 7.11 -3.42 5.12
CA ASN A 74 7.94 -3.93 4.02
C ASN A 74 8.32 -2.87 3.00
N GLU A 75 8.52 -1.63 3.42
CA GLU A 75 8.88 -0.52 2.54
C GLU A 75 7.91 -0.37 1.37
N SER A 76 6.61 -0.49 1.64
CA SER A 76 5.58 -0.27 0.62
C SER A 76 4.46 0.62 1.14
N ALA A 77 4.01 1.53 0.28
CA ALA A 77 2.83 2.36 0.50
C ALA A 77 1.66 1.81 -0.30
N LEU A 78 0.51 1.57 0.35
CA LEU A 78 -0.72 1.17 -0.29
C LEU A 78 -1.68 2.36 -0.35
N LEU A 79 -1.94 2.83 -1.55
CA LEU A 79 -2.92 3.85 -1.88
C LEU A 79 -4.28 3.19 -2.11
N VAL A 80 -5.34 3.74 -1.56
CA VAL A 80 -6.70 3.19 -1.68
C VAL A 80 -7.73 4.30 -1.90
N GLY A 81 -8.61 4.04 -2.85
CA GLY A 81 -9.77 4.86 -3.19
C GLY A 81 -9.41 6.09 -4.03
N ASN A 82 -9.98 6.15 -5.23
CA ASN A 82 -9.77 7.22 -6.20
C ASN A 82 -8.28 7.51 -6.39
N VAL A 83 -7.53 6.46 -6.71
CA VAL A 83 -6.10 6.60 -6.99
C VAL A 83 -5.92 7.31 -8.32
N GLU A 84 -5.10 8.35 -8.31
CA GLU A 84 -4.71 9.16 -9.47
C GLU A 84 -3.20 9.30 -9.47
N ILE A 85 -2.56 8.92 -10.58
CA ILE A 85 -1.10 8.90 -10.70
C ILE A 85 -0.69 9.57 -12.00
N ASP A 86 -0.13 10.77 -11.89
CA ASP A 86 0.47 11.50 -13.00
C ASP A 86 1.89 10.98 -13.26
N PHE A 87 2.22 10.66 -14.51
CA PHE A 87 3.56 10.32 -14.98
C PHE A 87 4.20 11.49 -15.71
N TYR A 88 5.51 11.59 -15.57
CA TYR A 88 6.32 12.66 -16.16
C TYR A 88 7.54 12.07 -16.87
N ASN A 89 7.94 12.69 -17.98
CA ASN A 89 9.14 12.31 -18.72
C ASN A 89 10.43 12.82 -18.02
N ASP A 90 11.59 12.51 -18.59
CA ASP A 90 12.89 12.93 -18.05
C ASP A 90 13.12 14.47 -18.10
N GLN A 91 12.33 15.19 -18.86
CA GLN A 91 12.31 16.67 -18.90
C GLN A 91 11.46 17.25 -17.77
N GLY A 92 10.59 16.43 -17.14
CA GLY A 92 9.65 16.84 -16.10
C GLY A 92 8.31 17.33 -16.68
N GLU A 93 8.02 17.02 -17.94
CA GLU A 93 6.76 17.29 -18.60
C GLU A 93 5.78 16.15 -18.30
N HIS A 94 4.50 16.48 -18.10
CA HIS A 94 3.45 15.50 -17.94
C HIS A 94 3.25 14.72 -19.23
N ILE A 95 3.06 13.41 -19.16
CA ILE A 95 2.92 12.54 -20.32
C ILE A 95 1.68 11.63 -20.27
N SER A 96 1.26 11.21 -19.07
CA SER A 96 0.06 10.40 -18.91
C SER A 96 -0.46 10.43 -17.48
N ILE A 97 -1.73 10.01 -17.33
CA ILE A 97 -2.36 9.85 -16.01
C ILE A 97 -3.00 8.48 -15.91
N LEU A 98 -2.85 7.84 -14.75
CA LEU A 98 -3.45 6.56 -14.40
C LEU A 98 -4.48 6.74 -13.30
N TYR A 99 -5.63 6.09 -13.48
CA TYR A 99 -6.68 5.94 -12.47
C TYR A 99 -6.81 4.48 -12.06
N ALA A 100 -7.08 4.22 -10.78
CA ALA A 100 -7.30 2.86 -10.26
C ALA A 100 -8.08 2.89 -8.94
N ASP A 101 -8.59 1.73 -8.51
CA ASP A 101 -9.20 1.59 -7.19
C ASP A 101 -8.15 1.58 -6.09
N SER A 102 -6.99 0.97 -6.36
CA SER A 102 -5.84 0.91 -5.45
C SER A 102 -4.52 0.85 -6.21
N ALA A 103 -3.46 1.31 -5.55
CA ALA A 103 -2.09 1.15 -6.05
C ALA A 103 -1.11 0.90 -4.91
N ARG A 104 -0.12 0.06 -5.15
CA ARG A 104 0.99 -0.18 -4.24
C ARG A 104 2.27 0.35 -4.84
N ILE A 105 2.96 1.18 -4.11
CA ILE A 105 4.29 1.70 -4.46
C ILE A 105 5.32 0.97 -3.59
N ASN A 106 6.33 0.38 -4.21
CA ASN A 106 7.51 -0.12 -3.52
C ASN A 106 8.46 1.06 -3.31
N GLU A 107 8.70 1.48 -2.07
CA GLU A 107 9.51 2.67 -1.76
C GLU A 107 11.00 2.49 -2.06
N ARG A 108 11.47 1.25 -2.13
CA ARG A 108 12.87 0.95 -2.44
C ARG A 108 13.17 1.01 -3.93
N THR A 109 12.28 0.44 -4.77
CA THR A 109 12.46 0.39 -6.24
C THR A 109 11.69 1.50 -6.96
N ASN A 110 10.70 2.09 -6.30
CA ASN A 110 9.69 2.99 -6.86
C ASN A 110 8.81 2.33 -7.93
N ASP A 111 8.75 1.00 -7.98
CA ASP A 111 7.81 0.29 -8.84
C ASP A 111 6.39 0.46 -8.32
N LEU A 112 5.43 0.41 -9.24
CA LEU A 112 4.03 0.60 -8.92
C LEU A 112 3.20 -0.57 -9.44
N ASN A 113 2.24 -1.02 -8.62
CA ASN A 113 1.24 -2.01 -8.98
C ASN A 113 -0.14 -1.40 -8.77
N ALA A 114 -0.87 -1.10 -9.86
CA ALA A 114 -2.23 -0.60 -9.80
C ALA A 114 -3.23 -1.74 -10.03
N ASN A 115 -4.35 -1.71 -9.29
CA ASN A 115 -5.37 -2.76 -9.34
C ASN A 115 -6.77 -2.18 -9.24
N GLY A 116 -7.69 -2.79 -9.96
CA GLY A 116 -9.11 -2.48 -10.01
C GLY A 116 -9.42 -1.29 -10.91
N ASN A 117 -10.24 -1.50 -11.93
CA ASN A 117 -10.70 -0.46 -12.85
C ASN A 117 -9.58 0.45 -13.37
N VAL A 118 -8.45 -0.17 -13.75
CA VAL A 118 -7.28 0.58 -14.19
C VAL A 118 -7.58 1.23 -15.55
N TYR A 119 -7.41 2.54 -15.59
CA TYR A 119 -7.53 3.36 -16.80
C TYR A 119 -6.33 4.30 -16.92
N VAL A 120 -5.63 4.21 -18.03
CA VAL A 120 -4.50 5.10 -18.35
C VAL A 120 -4.86 5.92 -19.57
N VAL A 121 -4.58 7.20 -19.53
CA VAL A 121 -4.73 8.09 -20.68
C VAL A 121 -3.46 8.92 -20.85
N SER A 122 -2.89 8.91 -22.04
CA SER A 122 -1.73 9.72 -22.39
C SER A 122 -2.14 11.09 -22.93
N ASP A 123 -1.23 12.05 -22.82
CA ASP A 123 -1.42 13.40 -23.37
C ASP A 123 -1.52 13.37 -24.92
N SER A 124 -0.94 12.33 -25.54
CA SER A 124 -1.04 12.07 -26.99
C SER A 124 -2.38 11.45 -27.42
N GLY A 125 -3.29 11.14 -26.47
CA GLY A 125 -4.64 10.66 -26.77
C GLY A 125 -4.79 9.13 -26.80
N TYR A 126 -3.74 8.35 -26.50
CA TYR A 126 -3.85 6.90 -26.32
C TYR A 126 -4.53 6.57 -24.99
N THR A 127 -5.29 5.48 -24.95
CA THR A 127 -5.88 5.01 -23.68
C THR A 127 -5.71 3.50 -23.51
N LEU A 128 -5.55 3.08 -22.24
CA LEU A 128 -5.49 1.67 -21.86
C LEU A 128 -6.48 1.41 -20.72
N THR A 129 -7.34 0.42 -20.90
CA THR A 129 -8.22 -0.08 -19.84
C THR A 129 -7.88 -1.53 -19.55
N THR A 130 -7.70 -1.87 -18.29
CA THR A 130 -7.40 -3.22 -17.80
C THR A 130 -7.77 -3.34 -16.32
N ASN A 131 -7.57 -4.52 -15.74
CA ASN A 131 -7.84 -4.73 -14.33
C ASN A 131 -6.61 -4.54 -13.44
N LYS A 132 -5.43 -4.72 -14.02
CA LYS A 132 -4.16 -4.63 -13.30
C LYS A 132 -3.03 -4.20 -14.22
N ILE A 133 -2.16 -3.34 -13.71
CA ILE A 133 -0.87 -3.04 -14.33
C ILE A 133 0.27 -3.06 -13.32
N VAL A 134 1.45 -3.31 -13.85
CA VAL A 134 2.74 -3.06 -13.18
C VAL A 134 3.46 -1.97 -13.97
N TRP A 135 3.90 -0.94 -13.30
CA TRP A 135 4.86 0.01 -13.85
C TRP A 135 6.24 -0.28 -13.25
N ASP A 136 7.18 -0.60 -14.11
CA ASP A 136 8.58 -0.84 -13.77
C ASP A 136 9.36 0.48 -13.88
N ASN A 137 9.83 0.98 -12.75
CA ASN A 137 10.57 2.25 -12.70
C ASN A 137 11.93 2.18 -13.39
N SER A 138 12.56 1.01 -13.43
CA SER A 138 13.91 0.83 -14.03
C SER A 138 13.87 0.92 -15.54
N TYR A 139 12.84 0.31 -16.14
CA TYR A 139 12.63 0.29 -17.59
C TYR A 139 11.64 1.34 -18.07
N LYS A 140 10.89 1.99 -17.16
CA LYS A 140 9.79 2.93 -17.46
C LYS A 140 8.71 2.33 -18.33
N MET A 141 8.41 1.06 -18.08
CA MET A 141 7.47 0.27 -18.84
C MET A 141 6.20 0.01 -18.03
N ILE A 142 5.06 0.13 -18.69
CA ILE A 142 3.77 -0.34 -18.23
C ILE A 142 3.55 -1.75 -18.77
N VAL A 143 3.22 -2.69 -17.89
CA VAL A 143 2.93 -4.09 -18.23
C VAL A 143 1.56 -4.48 -17.68
N ALA A 144 0.71 -5.06 -18.53
CA ALA A 144 -0.54 -5.71 -18.14
C ALA A 144 -0.53 -7.15 -18.64
N GLU A 145 -0.73 -8.12 -17.74
CA GLU A 145 -0.78 -9.55 -18.09
C GLU A 145 -2.20 -10.01 -18.46
N ASP A 146 -3.20 -9.28 -18.00
CA ASP A 146 -4.63 -9.59 -18.19
C ASP A 146 -5.17 -9.08 -19.53
N SER A 147 -6.51 -9.20 -19.69
CA SER A 147 -7.22 -8.62 -20.82
C SER A 147 -7.10 -7.11 -20.83
N VAL A 148 -6.87 -6.56 -22.02
CA VAL A 148 -6.75 -5.11 -22.23
C VAL A 148 -7.70 -4.64 -23.33
N MET A 149 -8.14 -3.41 -23.17
CA MET A 149 -8.74 -2.59 -24.24
C MET A 149 -7.83 -1.38 -24.43
N PHE A 150 -7.26 -1.26 -25.59
CA PHE A 150 -6.34 -0.18 -25.94
C PHE A 150 -6.91 0.63 -27.11
N THR A 151 -6.97 1.96 -26.93
CA THR A 151 -7.45 2.86 -27.98
C THR A 151 -6.31 3.75 -28.45
N THR A 152 -6.10 3.80 -29.76
CA THR A 152 -5.07 4.65 -30.36
C THR A 152 -5.51 6.12 -30.38
N SER A 153 -4.57 7.02 -30.64
CA SER A 153 -4.83 8.46 -30.80
C SER A 153 -5.78 8.76 -31.96
N GLU A 154 -5.89 7.86 -32.94
CA GLU A 154 -6.81 7.95 -34.08
C GLU A 154 -8.22 7.43 -33.74
N GLY A 155 -8.41 6.83 -32.55
CA GLY A 155 -9.67 6.30 -32.06
C GLY A 155 -9.93 4.82 -32.38
N ASP A 156 -9.00 4.12 -33.02
CA ASP A 156 -9.08 2.68 -33.21
C ASP A 156 -8.91 1.95 -31.88
N THR A 157 -9.83 1.03 -31.59
CA THR A 157 -9.77 0.24 -30.34
C THR A 157 -9.38 -1.19 -30.63
N LEU A 158 -8.36 -1.66 -29.91
CA LEU A 158 -7.81 -3.00 -29.99
C LEU A 158 -8.04 -3.74 -28.67
N TYR A 159 -8.34 -5.04 -28.76
CA TYR A 159 -8.53 -5.91 -27.62
C TYR A 159 -7.48 -7.02 -27.64
N GLY A 160 -7.01 -7.43 -26.47
CA GLY A 160 -6.03 -8.51 -26.37
C GLY A 160 -5.81 -8.99 -24.95
N ILE A 161 -4.87 -9.92 -24.81
CA ILE A 161 -4.35 -10.40 -23.54
C ILE A 161 -2.85 -10.17 -23.52
N GLY A 162 -2.38 -9.51 -22.48
CA GLY A 162 -0.99 -9.10 -22.33
C GLY A 162 -0.67 -7.85 -23.16
N PHE A 163 -0.12 -6.86 -22.47
CA PHE A 163 0.22 -5.55 -23.05
C PHE A 163 1.51 -5.06 -22.40
N GLU A 164 2.34 -4.42 -23.18
CA GLU A 164 3.46 -3.63 -22.67
C GLU A 164 3.58 -2.34 -23.46
N SER A 165 4.03 -1.28 -22.79
CA SER A 165 4.25 0.04 -23.38
C SER A 165 5.19 0.87 -22.51
N ASP A 166 5.75 1.91 -23.10
CA ASP A 166 6.30 3.04 -22.35
C ASP A 166 5.20 3.79 -21.57
N SER A 167 5.60 4.79 -20.77
CA SER A 167 4.67 5.48 -19.87
C SER A 167 3.72 6.46 -20.56
N ASP A 168 3.99 6.85 -21.80
CA ASP A 168 3.15 7.73 -22.65
C ASP A 168 2.26 6.97 -23.63
N LEU A 169 2.33 5.62 -23.63
CA LEU A 169 1.55 4.71 -24.47
C LEU A 169 1.84 4.85 -25.98
N GLU A 170 2.96 5.43 -26.38
CA GLU A 170 3.30 5.64 -27.80
C GLU A 170 4.00 4.40 -28.40
N GLU A 171 4.91 3.75 -27.62
CA GLU A 171 5.58 2.51 -28.03
C GLU A 171 4.94 1.32 -27.32
N TRP A 172 3.95 0.68 -27.95
CA TRP A 172 3.15 -0.37 -27.34
C TRP A 172 3.14 -1.68 -28.10
N ARG A 173 2.81 -2.78 -27.39
CA ARG A 173 2.60 -4.11 -27.97
C ARG A 173 1.51 -4.87 -27.22
N ILE A 174 0.59 -5.50 -27.97
CA ILE A 174 -0.37 -6.48 -27.46
C ILE A 174 0.12 -7.88 -27.86
N PHE A 175 0.28 -8.78 -26.88
CA PHE A 175 0.86 -10.12 -27.13
C PHE A 175 -0.11 -11.06 -27.82
N LYS A 176 -1.39 -11.04 -27.43
CA LYS A 176 -2.45 -11.90 -27.97
C LYS A 176 -3.67 -11.04 -28.36
N PRO A 177 -3.63 -10.34 -29.52
CA PRO A 177 -4.76 -9.57 -29.98
C PRO A 177 -5.91 -10.49 -30.42
N PHE A 178 -7.18 -10.11 -30.12
CA PHE A 178 -8.37 -10.88 -30.51
C PHE A 178 -9.52 -10.08 -31.08
N GLY A 179 -9.45 -8.76 -31.14
CA GLY A 179 -10.49 -7.92 -31.72
C GLY A 179 -9.98 -6.52 -32.02
N ILE A 180 -10.59 -5.90 -33.04
CA ILE A 180 -10.32 -4.52 -33.46
C ILE A 180 -11.66 -3.87 -33.78
N THR A 181 -11.91 -2.67 -33.25
CA THR A 181 -12.98 -1.80 -33.65
C THR A 181 -12.37 -0.51 -34.24
N ARG A 182 -12.70 -0.18 -35.46
CA ARG A 182 -12.24 1.04 -36.11
C ARG A 182 -13.31 2.12 -36.09
N VAL A 183 -12.89 3.35 -35.89
CA VAL A 183 -13.76 4.49 -36.13
C VAL A 183 -13.98 4.60 -37.62
N GLY A 184 -15.24 4.46 -38.09
CA GLY A 184 -15.57 4.60 -39.50
C GLY A 184 -15.23 6.00 -39.99
N ILE A 185 -14.61 6.06 -41.17
CA ILE A 185 -14.40 7.30 -41.93
C ILE A 185 -15.74 7.79 -42.48
#